data_09052ee611bb8929215f0a4d245e5085
#
_entry.id   09052ee611bb8929215f0a4d245e5085
#
_cell.length_a   1.000
_cell.length_b   1.000
_cell.length_c   1.000
_cell.angle_alpha   90.00
_cell.angle_beta   90.00
_cell.angle_gamma   90.00
#
_symmetry.space_group_name_H-M   'P 1'
#
loop_
_entity.id
_entity.type
_entity.pdbx_description
1 polymer ?
#
loop_
_entity_poly.entity_id
_entity_poly.type
_entity_poly.pdbx_seq_one_letter_code
_entity_poly.pdbx_strand_id
1 'polypeptide(L)'
;MKLQKYKFSKDLIKYLLNSKVHVGLINYFIKSDINFYLYGFRNKVCIFNLFSTYYSLKQLFYLFIEILKKNKKIVFVFSPTLLRKHFYFLKLISKNKYVFLENNREKNVFYLTKNLSRIGLIFLFNNLDRRYIITLNKSLHLPLIGFTSNTITSFDYPVVGNFQSLKSNLYFYRLLFYIVKIVELCKRTNFKKLI
;
A
#
# COMPACT_ATOMS: atom_id res chain seq x y z
N MET A 1 24.32 -10.95 -9.67
CA MET A 1 23.22 -10.02 -9.38
C MET A 1 21.90 -10.31 -10.11
N LYS A 2 21.87 -10.73 -11.40
CA LYS A 2 20.63 -11.09 -12.14
C LYS A 2 19.87 -12.29 -11.54
N LEU A 3 20.56 -13.33 -11.11
CA LEU A 3 19.94 -14.56 -10.55
C LEU A 3 19.23 -14.34 -9.19
N GLN A 4 19.75 -13.48 -8.31
CA GLN A 4 19.10 -13.15 -7.05
C GLN A 4 17.81 -12.33 -7.26
N LYS A 5 17.78 -11.44 -8.27
CA LYS A 5 16.57 -10.69 -8.66
C LYS A 5 15.43 -11.61 -9.14
N TYR A 6 15.77 -12.64 -9.91
CA TYR A 6 14.79 -13.61 -10.41
C TYR A 6 14.22 -14.51 -9.30
N LYS A 7 15.05 -14.91 -8.35
CA LYS A 7 14.63 -15.74 -7.21
C LYS A 7 13.66 -14.98 -6.30
N PHE A 8 13.96 -13.72 -5.98
CA PHE A 8 13.10 -12.86 -5.17
C PHE A 8 11.72 -12.63 -5.81
N SER A 9 11.64 -12.44 -7.13
CA SER A 9 10.37 -12.24 -7.84
C SER A 9 9.49 -13.51 -7.83
N LYS A 10 10.08 -14.69 -8.06
CA LYS A 10 9.35 -15.97 -8.02
C LYS A 10 8.81 -16.26 -6.61
N ASP A 11 9.62 -16.05 -5.59
CA ASP A 11 9.23 -16.29 -4.20
C ASP A 11 8.10 -15.33 -3.79
N LEU A 12 8.17 -14.06 -4.17
CA LEU A 12 7.12 -13.09 -3.86
C LEU A 12 5.78 -13.46 -4.52
N ILE A 13 5.79 -13.86 -5.79
CA ILE A 13 4.56 -14.30 -6.49
C ILE A 13 3.99 -15.56 -5.83
N LYS A 14 4.83 -16.51 -5.43
CA LYS A 14 4.41 -17.70 -4.70
C LYS A 14 3.74 -17.35 -3.37
N TYR A 15 4.29 -16.39 -2.64
CA TYR A 15 3.69 -15.90 -1.39
C TYR A 15 2.36 -15.17 -1.63
N LEU A 16 2.24 -14.38 -2.70
CA LEU A 16 0.99 -13.73 -3.10
C LEU A 16 -0.11 -14.76 -3.42
N LEU A 17 0.24 -15.84 -4.12
CA LEU A 17 -0.66 -16.96 -4.41
C LEU A 17 -1.11 -17.66 -3.12
N ASN A 18 -0.18 -18.02 -2.24
CA ASN A 18 -0.48 -18.71 -0.98
C ASN A 18 -1.36 -17.87 -0.04
N SER A 19 -1.24 -16.55 -0.13
CA SER A 19 -2.05 -15.60 0.64
C SER A 19 -3.41 -15.30 0.02
N LYS A 20 -3.73 -15.95 -1.13
CA LYS A 20 -4.98 -15.76 -1.89
C LYS A 20 -5.24 -14.31 -2.31
N VAL A 21 -4.19 -13.54 -2.57
CA VAL A 21 -4.30 -12.15 -3.04
C VAL A 21 -4.97 -12.05 -4.40
N HIS A 22 -4.85 -13.08 -5.23
CA HIS A 22 -5.43 -13.17 -6.56
C HIS A 22 -6.94 -13.43 -6.58
N VAL A 23 -7.51 -13.98 -5.52
CA VAL A 23 -8.95 -14.29 -5.45
C VAL A 23 -9.69 -13.05 -4.98
N GLY A 24 -10.39 -12.39 -5.89
CA GLY A 24 -11.07 -11.14 -5.61
C GLY A 24 -12.52 -11.30 -5.17
N LEU A 25 -13.30 -10.27 -5.46
CA LEU A 25 -14.73 -10.18 -5.16
C LEU A 25 -15.59 -10.80 -6.24
N ILE A 26 -16.87 -10.95 -5.92
CA ILE A 26 -17.90 -11.26 -6.92
C ILE A 26 -18.01 -10.09 -7.91
N ASN A 27 -18.20 -10.39 -9.16
CA ASN A 27 -18.21 -9.44 -10.30
C ASN A 27 -19.06 -8.18 -10.05
N TYR A 28 -20.23 -8.30 -9.41
CA TYR A 28 -21.13 -7.17 -9.14
C TYR A 28 -20.53 -6.03 -8.31
N PHE A 29 -19.46 -6.30 -7.54
CA PHE A 29 -18.83 -5.30 -6.69
C PHE A 29 -17.60 -4.64 -7.32
N ILE A 30 -17.27 -5.04 -8.55
CA ILE A 30 -16.07 -4.56 -9.24
C ILE A 30 -16.48 -3.46 -10.21
N LYS A 31 -15.72 -2.37 -10.20
CA LYS A 31 -15.89 -1.30 -11.17
C LYS A 31 -15.07 -1.56 -12.43
N SER A 32 -15.52 -1.01 -13.54
CA SER A 32 -14.88 -1.15 -14.86
C SER A 32 -13.43 -0.67 -14.89
N ASP A 33 -13.07 0.29 -14.03
CA ASP A 33 -11.71 0.85 -13.95
C ASP A 33 -10.65 -0.19 -13.55
N ILE A 34 -11.04 -1.27 -12.84
CA ILE A 34 -10.13 -2.34 -12.41
C ILE A 34 -9.87 -3.40 -13.50
N ASN A 35 -10.62 -3.41 -14.58
CA ASN A 35 -10.53 -4.47 -15.59
C ASN A 35 -9.10 -4.73 -16.10
N PHE A 36 -8.26 -3.69 -16.21
CA PHE A 36 -6.84 -3.83 -16.61
C PHE A 36 -5.99 -4.62 -15.62
N TYR A 37 -6.45 -4.77 -14.39
CA TYR A 37 -5.76 -5.50 -13.32
C TYR A 37 -6.32 -6.89 -13.10
N LEU A 38 -7.33 -7.29 -13.89
CA LEU A 38 -7.92 -8.62 -13.80
C LEU A 38 -7.23 -9.58 -14.77
N TYR A 39 -7.04 -10.80 -14.32
CA TYR A 39 -6.68 -11.92 -15.18
C TYR A 39 -7.92 -12.51 -15.86
N GLY A 40 -9.07 -12.49 -15.18
CA GLY A 40 -10.35 -13.00 -15.66
C GLY A 40 -11.33 -13.26 -14.54
N PHE A 41 -12.35 -14.05 -14.86
CA PHE A 41 -13.40 -14.43 -13.92
C PHE A 41 -13.53 -15.95 -13.86
N ARG A 42 -13.75 -16.49 -12.68
CA ARG A 42 -14.08 -17.91 -12.47
C ARG A 42 -15.27 -17.99 -11.51
N ASN A 43 -16.37 -18.65 -11.91
CA ASN A 43 -17.57 -18.79 -11.10
C ASN A 43 -18.05 -17.44 -10.50
N LYS A 44 -18.16 -16.40 -11.35
CA LYS A 44 -18.53 -15.02 -10.96
C LYS A 44 -17.55 -14.33 -10.01
N VAL A 45 -16.45 -14.96 -9.62
CA VAL A 45 -15.39 -14.36 -8.80
C VAL A 45 -14.30 -13.84 -9.69
N CYS A 46 -13.83 -12.61 -9.46
CA CYS A 46 -12.72 -12.05 -10.21
C CYS A 46 -11.38 -12.64 -9.76
N ILE A 47 -10.47 -12.76 -10.69
CA ILE A 47 -9.10 -13.18 -10.45
C ILE A 47 -8.17 -12.02 -10.81
N PHE A 48 -7.45 -11.50 -9.82
CA PHE A 48 -6.48 -10.44 -10.04
C PHE A 48 -5.21 -10.94 -10.71
N ASN A 49 -4.64 -10.12 -11.57
CA ASN A 49 -3.35 -10.36 -12.18
C ASN A 49 -2.23 -10.08 -11.17
N LEU A 50 -1.58 -11.13 -10.67
CA LEU A 50 -0.52 -11.01 -9.67
C LEU A 50 0.74 -10.32 -10.21
N PHE A 51 0.98 -10.32 -11.51
CA PHE A 51 2.09 -9.59 -12.10
C PHE A 51 1.87 -8.08 -11.98
N SER A 52 0.65 -7.59 -12.22
CA SER A 52 0.32 -6.18 -12.02
C SER A 52 0.46 -5.77 -10.55
N THR A 53 -0.02 -6.61 -9.62
CA THR A 53 0.16 -6.40 -8.17
C THR A 53 1.65 -6.34 -7.80
N TYR A 54 2.47 -7.23 -8.36
CA TYR A 54 3.91 -7.26 -8.14
C TYR A 54 4.60 -5.97 -8.62
N TYR A 55 4.25 -5.51 -9.83
CA TYR A 55 4.82 -4.26 -10.37
C TYR A 55 4.42 -3.04 -9.54
N SER A 56 3.16 -2.93 -9.12
CA SER A 56 2.69 -1.86 -8.24
C SER A 56 3.42 -1.87 -6.88
N LEU A 57 3.66 -3.04 -6.29
CA LEU A 57 4.44 -3.18 -5.06
C LEU A 57 5.90 -2.74 -5.25
N LYS A 58 6.50 -3.04 -6.39
CA LYS A 58 7.86 -2.61 -6.72
C LYS A 58 7.94 -1.09 -6.85
N GLN A 59 7.00 -0.46 -7.54
CA GLN A 59 6.90 1.00 -7.65
C GLN A 59 6.73 1.65 -6.29
N LEU A 60 5.87 1.09 -5.43
CA LEU A 60 5.68 1.53 -4.06
C LEU A 60 6.99 1.52 -3.25
N PHE A 61 7.78 0.48 -3.39
CA PHE A 61 9.09 0.39 -2.73
C PHE A 61 10.03 1.52 -3.15
N TYR A 62 10.12 1.81 -4.46
CA TYR A 62 10.93 2.91 -4.96
C TYR A 62 10.46 4.28 -4.46
N LEU A 63 9.14 4.52 -4.48
CA LEU A 63 8.55 5.75 -3.96
C LEU A 63 8.86 5.96 -2.47
N PHE A 64 8.79 4.92 -1.66
CA PHE A 64 9.16 5.02 -0.25
C PHE A 64 10.61 5.45 -0.07
N ILE A 65 11.53 4.86 -0.83
CA ILE A 65 12.95 5.24 -0.79
C ILE A 65 13.15 6.71 -1.16
N GLU A 66 12.52 7.17 -2.24
CA GLU A 66 12.66 8.56 -2.70
C GLU A 66 12.12 9.57 -1.69
N ILE A 67 10.95 9.33 -1.13
CA ILE A 67 10.34 10.22 -0.16
C ILE A 67 11.18 10.31 1.10
N LEU A 68 11.69 9.19 1.56
CA LEU A 68 12.56 9.15 2.72
C LEU A 68 13.94 9.77 2.47
N LYS A 69 14.47 9.73 1.24
CA LYS A 69 15.67 10.48 0.84
C LYS A 69 15.44 12.00 0.95
N LYS A 70 14.26 12.47 0.59
CA LYS A 70 13.85 13.88 0.70
C LYS A 70 13.50 14.30 2.15
N ASN A 71 13.74 13.44 3.15
CA ASN A 71 13.40 13.66 4.56
C ASN A 71 11.91 14.01 4.82
N LYS A 72 11.03 13.63 3.91
CA LYS A 72 9.59 13.78 4.10
C LYS A 72 8.99 12.59 4.86
N LYS A 73 7.84 12.81 5.49
CA LYS A 73 7.12 11.78 6.24
C LYS A 73 6.15 11.03 5.34
N ILE A 74 5.95 9.75 5.65
CA ILE A 74 4.90 8.92 5.05
C ILE A 74 3.77 8.77 6.06
N VAL A 75 2.56 9.08 5.63
CA VAL A 75 1.37 8.96 6.47
C VAL A 75 0.61 7.72 6.10
N PHE A 76 0.37 6.84 7.06
CA PHE A 76 -0.47 5.66 6.92
C PHE A 76 -1.83 5.93 7.55
N VAL A 77 -2.89 5.82 6.76
CA VAL A 77 -4.27 5.90 7.23
C VAL A 77 -4.90 4.51 7.17
N PHE A 78 -5.44 4.04 8.29
CA PHE A 78 -5.95 2.67 8.40
C PHE A 78 -7.25 2.62 9.20
N SER A 79 -8.03 1.56 8.98
CA SER A 79 -9.21 1.27 9.79
C SER A 79 -8.81 0.57 11.10
N PRO A 80 -9.34 0.97 12.26
CA PRO A 80 -8.85 0.53 13.57
C PRO A 80 -9.09 -0.94 13.90
N THR A 81 -9.98 -1.62 13.20
CA THR A 81 -10.59 -2.86 13.68
C THR A 81 -9.68 -4.10 13.71
N LEU A 82 -8.80 -4.30 12.75
CA LEU A 82 -8.04 -5.55 12.64
C LEU A 82 -6.51 -5.39 12.71
N LEU A 83 -6.00 -4.22 12.45
CA LEU A 83 -4.57 -4.00 12.25
C LEU A 83 -3.91 -3.13 13.31
N ARG A 84 -4.66 -2.66 14.32
CA ARG A 84 -4.18 -1.72 15.35
C ARG A 84 -2.91 -2.21 16.06
N LYS A 85 -2.88 -3.47 16.47
CA LYS A 85 -1.70 -4.07 17.14
C LYS A 85 -0.46 -4.04 16.24
N HIS A 86 -0.64 -4.30 14.97
CA HIS A 86 0.46 -4.35 14.01
C HIS A 86 0.99 -2.95 13.66
N PHE A 87 0.14 -1.95 13.53
CA PHE A 87 0.56 -0.56 13.32
C PHE A 87 1.30 -0.01 14.55
N TYR A 88 0.95 -0.45 15.74
CA TYR A 88 1.69 -0.11 16.94
C TYR A 88 3.16 -0.55 16.86
N PHE A 89 3.44 -1.76 16.41
CA PHE A 89 4.80 -2.23 16.19
C PHE A 89 5.56 -1.43 15.13
N LEU A 90 4.89 -1.06 14.02
CA LEU A 90 5.51 -0.18 13.03
C LEU A 90 5.85 1.19 13.61
N LYS A 91 5.00 1.75 14.44
CA LYS A 91 5.24 3.02 15.13
C LYS A 91 6.47 2.96 16.04
N LEU A 92 6.67 1.86 16.76
CA LEU A 92 7.82 1.67 17.64
C LEU A 92 9.15 1.61 16.86
N ILE A 93 9.16 1.01 15.66
CA ILE A 93 10.38 0.85 14.85
C ILE A 93 10.72 2.13 14.09
N SER A 94 9.77 2.99 13.83
CA SER A 94 9.81 4.01 12.78
C SER A 94 10.31 5.39 13.16
N LYS A 95 10.96 5.60 14.29
CA LYS A 95 11.64 6.86 14.67
C LYS A 95 11.11 8.13 13.98
N ASN A 96 9.83 8.49 14.20
CA ASN A 96 9.18 9.74 13.75
C ASN A 96 9.09 10.01 12.22
N LYS A 97 9.48 9.09 11.35
CA LYS A 97 9.37 9.25 9.88
C LYS A 97 8.03 8.80 9.32
N TYR A 98 7.32 8.00 10.06
CA TYR A 98 6.02 7.47 9.70
C TYR A 98 4.98 7.97 10.69
N VAL A 99 3.86 8.39 10.15
CA VAL A 99 2.71 8.84 10.95
C VAL A 99 1.58 7.87 10.70
N PHE A 100 0.97 7.41 11.78
CA PHE A 100 -0.13 6.45 11.73
C PHE A 100 -1.40 7.13 12.21
N LEU A 101 -2.36 7.30 11.32
CA LEU A 101 -3.64 7.91 11.59
C LEU A 101 -4.74 6.85 11.53
N GLU A 102 -5.57 6.79 12.57
CA GLU A 102 -6.79 6.00 12.54
C GLU A 102 -7.80 6.68 11.62
N ASN A 103 -8.73 5.91 11.04
CA ASN A 103 -9.73 6.42 10.12
C ASN A 103 -10.76 7.34 10.82
N ASN A 104 -10.33 8.52 11.20
CA ASN A 104 -11.18 9.62 11.66
C ASN A 104 -11.06 10.76 10.64
N ARG A 105 -12.12 10.97 9.86
CA ARG A 105 -12.12 11.86 8.68
C ARG A 105 -11.67 13.27 9.02
N GLU A 106 -12.33 13.91 9.98
CA GLU A 106 -12.10 15.31 10.33
C GLU A 106 -10.71 15.53 10.93
N LYS A 107 -10.34 14.72 11.91
CA LYS A 107 -9.01 14.80 12.56
C LYS A 107 -7.88 14.55 11.58
N ASN A 108 -8.07 13.63 10.64
CA ASN A 108 -7.05 13.30 9.65
C ASN A 108 -6.86 14.43 8.65
N VAL A 109 -7.94 15.01 8.12
CA VAL A 109 -7.85 16.17 7.21
C VAL A 109 -7.15 17.32 7.90
N PHE A 110 -7.56 17.68 9.11
CA PHE A 110 -6.94 18.76 9.88
C PHE A 110 -5.43 18.50 10.12
N TYR A 111 -5.06 17.29 10.52
CA TYR A 111 -3.65 16.94 10.74
C TYR A 111 -2.84 17.06 9.44
N LEU A 112 -3.37 16.55 8.33
CA LEU A 112 -2.71 16.55 7.04
C LEU A 112 -2.51 17.96 6.50
N THR A 113 -3.52 18.82 6.59
CA THR A 113 -3.42 20.22 6.15
C THR A 113 -2.38 21.00 6.97
N LYS A 114 -2.38 20.83 8.29
CA LYS A 114 -1.41 21.50 9.18
C LYS A 114 0.05 21.08 8.93
N ASN A 115 0.30 19.86 8.47
CA ASN A 115 1.65 19.30 8.29
C ASN A 115 2.02 19.08 6.82
N LEU A 116 1.33 19.70 5.88
CA LEU A 116 1.45 19.44 4.45
C LEU A 116 2.90 19.48 3.92
N SER A 117 3.66 20.50 4.32
CA SER A 117 5.05 20.69 3.89
C SER A 117 6.00 19.54 4.29
N ARG A 118 5.68 18.85 5.39
CA ARG A 118 6.49 17.76 5.94
C ARG A 118 6.09 16.38 5.42
N ILE A 119 4.92 16.27 4.79
CA ILE A 119 4.37 15.01 4.28
C ILE A 119 4.77 14.86 2.82
N GLY A 120 5.21 13.67 2.44
CA GLY A 120 5.58 13.35 1.07
C GLY A 120 4.63 12.37 0.40
N LEU A 121 3.88 11.60 1.18
CA LEU A 121 3.02 10.53 0.69
C LEU A 121 1.94 10.18 1.69
N ILE A 122 0.74 9.90 1.18
CA ILE A 122 -0.36 9.31 1.96
C ILE A 122 -0.59 7.88 1.48
N PHE A 123 -0.60 6.96 2.43
CA PHE A 123 -0.88 5.56 2.18
C PHE A 123 -2.21 5.17 2.85
N LEU A 124 -3.17 4.77 2.04
CA LEU A 124 -4.49 4.36 2.50
C LEU A 124 -4.60 2.84 2.57
N PHE A 125 -4.92 2.34 3.72
CA PHE A 125 -5.17 0.95 3.98
C PHE A 125 -6.67 0.69 3.96
N ASN A 126 -7.10 -0.12 3.06
CA ASN A 126 -8.42 -0.69 2.81
C ASN A 126 -9.67 -0.10 3.50
N ASN A 127 -10.80 -0.12 2.82
CA ASN A 127 -12.16 0.23 3.32
C ASN A 127 -12.41 1.70 3.67
N LEU A 128 -11.64 2.62 3.10
CA LEU A 128 -11.98 4.03 3.20
C LEU A 128 -13.11 4.37 2.23
N ASP A 129 -14.06 5.16 2.70
CA ASP A 129 -15.14 5.67 1.88
C ASP A 129 -14.56 6.45 0.67
N ARG A 130 -15.07 6.18 -0.53
CA ARG A 130 -14.60 6.80 -1.77
C ARG A 130 -14.62 8.33 -1.71
N ARG A 131 -15.65 8.90 -1.07
CA ARG A 131 -15.80 10.36 -0.92
C ARG A 131 -14.63 10.96 -0.13
N TYR A 132 -14.23 10.28 0.93
CA TYR A 132 -13.11 10.71 1.76
C TYR A 132 -11.77 10.68 1.01
N ILE A 133 -11.54 9.65 0.18
CA ILE A 133 -10.33 9.55 -0.64
C ILE A 133 -10.28 10.68 -1.68
N ILE A 134 -11.41 10.97 -2.33
CA ILE A 134 -11.50 12.06 -3.31
C ILE A 134 -11.26 13.43 -2.66
N THR A 135 -11.83 13.67 -1.49
CA THR A 135 -11.59 14.93 -0.76
C THR A 135 -10.15 15.08 -0.33
N LEU A 136 -9.52 14.02 0.17
CA LEU A 136 -8.09 14.04 0.51
C LEU A 136 -7.22 14.35 -0.71
N ASN A 137 -7.45 13.69 -1.83
CA ASN A 137 -6.64 13.91 -3.03
C ASN A 137 -6.81 15.32 -3.60
N LYS A 138 -8.04 15.82 -3.68
CA LYS A 138 -8.33 17.18 -4.18
C LYS A 138 -7.76 18.28 -3.29
N SER A 139 -7.82 18.12 -1.97
CA SER A 139 -7.42 19.17 -1.03
C SER A 139 -5.91 19.24 -0.78
N LEU A 140 -5.19 18.15 -0.92
CA LEU A 140 -3.81 18.05 -0.44
C LEU A 140 -2.77 17.99 -1.55
N HIS A 141 -3.12 17.66 -2.78
CA HIS A 141 -2.21 17.46 -3.92
C HIS A 141 -0.98 16.59 -3.58
N LEU A 142 -1.15 15.65 -2.65
CA LEU A 142 -0.10 14.72 -2.24
C LEU A 142 -0.27 13.38 -2.98
N PRO A 143 0.81 12.70 -3.34
CA PRO A 143 0.73 11.35 -3.91
C PRO A 143 -0.05 10.41 -2.99
N LEU A 144 -1.09 9.80 -3.54
CA LEU A 144 -1.98 8.91 -2.83
C LEU A 144 -1.79 7.47 -3.30
N ILE A 145 -1.34 6.62 -2.38
CA ILE A 145 -1.25 5.19 -2.61
C ILE A 145 -2.37 4.49 -1.86
N GLY A 146 -2.97 3.48 -2.48
CA GLY A 146 -3.98 2.68 -1.79
C GLY A 146 -3.97 1.22 -2.18
N PHE A 147 -4.23 0.39 -1.19
CA PHE A 147 -4.62 -0.99 -1.42
C PHE A 147 -6.10 -1.04 -1.75
N THR A 148 -6.44 -1.61 -2.90
CA THR A 148 -7.83 -1.64 -3.36
C THR A 148 -8.20 -2.97 -4.02
N SER A 149 -9.47 -3.36 -3.83
CA SER A 149 -10.06 -4.57 -4.43
C SER A 149 -11.20 -4.27 -5.39
N ASN A 150 -11.70 -3.02 -5.44
CA ASN A 150 -12.93 -2.71 -6.17
C ASN A 150 -12.92 -1.44 -7.02
N THR A 151 -12.00 -0.51 -6.81
CA THR A 151 -11.90 0.76 -7.56
C THR A 151 -10.50 1.36 -7.49
N ILE A 152 -10.01 1.92 -8.59
CA ILE A 152 -8.68 2.55 -8.67
C ILE A 152 -8.71 4.06 -8.91
N THR A 153 -9.84 4.61 -9.37
CA THR A 153 -9.97 6.01 -9.85
C THR A 153 -9.58 7.09 -8.85
N SER A 154 -9.33 6.73 -7.61
CA SER A 154 -9.00 7.67 -6.54
C SER A 154 -7.55 7.65 -6.12
N PHE A 155 -6.73 6.76 -6.68
CA PHE A 155 -5.34 6.56 -6.28
C PHE A 155 -4.40 6.92 -7.43
N ASP A 156 -3.31 7.62 -7.12
CA ASP A 156 -2.24 7.87 -8.08
C ASP A 156 -1.43 6.59 -8.32
N TYR A 157 -1.27 5.78 -7.27
CA TYR A 157 -0.57 4.49 -7.33
C TYR A 157 -1.42 3.38 -6.67
N PRO A 158 -2.35 2.77 -7.39
CA PRO A 158 -3.16 1.69 -6.85
C PRO A 158 -2.35 0.39 -6.76
N VAL A 159 -2.47 -0.29 -5.64
CA VAL A 159 -2.05 -1.68 -5.48
C VAL A 159 -3.30 -2.54 -5.43
N VAL A 160 -3.54 -3.29 -6.50
CA VAL A 160 -4.77 -4.05 -6.67
C VAL A 160 -4.59 -5.49 -6.18
N GLY A 161 -5.58 -5.99 -5.45
CA GLY A 161 -5.60 -7.36 -4.93
C GLY A 161 -6.74 -7.60 -3.96
N ASN A 162 -6.82 -8.79 -3.40
CA ASN A 162 -7.83 -9.11 -2.39
C ASN A 162 -7.47 -8.50 -1.02
N PHE A 163 -8.06 -7.37 -0.69
CA PHE A 163 -7.89 -6.71 0.61
C PHE A 163 -9.08 -6.92 1.56
N GLN A 164 -9.98 -7.82 1.25
CA GLN A 164 -11.10 -8.15 2.13
C GLN A 164 -10.82 -9.38 3.00
N SER A 165 -9.99 -10.31 2.53
CA SER A 165 -9.63 -11.47 3.33
C SER A 165 -8.61 -11.11 4.40
N LEU A 166 -8.81 -11.61 5.62
CA LEU A 166 -7.89 -11.43 6.74
C LEU A 166 -6.47 -11.92 6.39
N LYS A 167 -6.38 -13.07 5.72
CA LYS A 167 -5.11 -13.69 5.33
C LYS A 167 -4.31 -12.82 4.37
N SER A 168 -4.97 -12.25 3.37
CA SER A 168 -4.35 -11.34 2.41
C SER A 168 -3.92 -10.04 3.08
N ASN A 169 -4.77 -9.44 3.92
CA ASN A 169 -4.44 -8.23 4.67
C ASN A 169 -3.23 -8.41 5.58
N LEU A 170 -3.14 -9.51 6.31
CA LEU A 170 -1.98 -9.83 7.15
C LEU A 170 -0.70 -9.98 6.33
N TYR A 171 -0.80 -10.57 5.14
CA TYR A 171 0.34 -10.70 4.24
C TYR A 171 0.85 -9.33 3.76
N PHE A 172 -0.01 -8.47 3.24
CA PHE A 172 0.37 -7.12 2.80
C PHE A 172 0.93 -6.29 3.94
N TYR A 173 0.39 -6.49 5.12
CA TYR A 173 0.87 -5.86 6.32
C TYR A 173 2.31 -6.27 6.66
N ARG A 174 2.59 -7.59 6.66
CA ARG A 174 3.95 -8.12 6.86
C ARG A 174 4.91 -7.62 5.79
N LEU A 175 4.45 -7.54 4.55
CA LEU A 175 5.23 -7.03 3.43
C LEU A 175 5.57 -5.56 3.60
N LEU A 176 4.63 -4.71 4.01
CA LEU A 176 4.90 -3.31 4.34
C LEU A 176 5.90 -3.17 5.48
N PHE A 177 5.74 -3.97 6.54
CA PHE A 177 6.69 -4.01 7.65
C PHE A 177 8.10 -4.35 7.16
N TYR A 178 8.23 -5.33 6.28
CA TYR A 178 9.49 -5.72 5.69
C TYR A 178 10.10 -4.61 4.82
N ILE A 179 9.30 -3.94 4.00
CA ILE A 179 9.72 -2.79 3.19
C ILE A 179 10.24 -1.67 4.09
N VAL A 180 9.50 -1.29 5.11
CA VAL A 180 9.89 -0.25 6.07
C VAL A 180 11.22 -0.61 6.75
N LYS A 181 11.37 -1.86 7.20
CA LYS A 181 12.60 -2.35 7.83
C LYS A 181 13.80 -2.30 6.88
N ILE A 182 13.65 -2.74 5.64
CA ILE A 182 14.72 -2.67 4.63
C ILE A 182 15.12 -1.22 4.38
N VAL A 183 14.15 -0.34 4.17
CA VAL A 183 14.43 1.08 3.90
C VAL A 183 15.18 1.74 5.07
N GLU A 184 14.85 1.39 6.31
CA GLU A 184 15.57 1.88 7.49
C GLU A 184 17.00 1.31 7.57
N LEU A 185 17.21 0.04 7.23
CA LEU A 185 18.53 -0.57 7.17
C LEU A 185 19.39 0.05 6.05
N CYS A 186 18.81 0.26 4.87
CA CYS A 186 19.50 0.89 3.74
C CYS A 186 19.97 2.31 4.05
N LYS A 187 19.25 3.05 4.90
CA LYS A 187 19.71 4.38 5.37
C LYS A 187 20.95 4.32 6.25
N ARG A 188 21.10 3.27 7.04
CA ARG A 188 22.28 3.09 7.90
C ARG A 188 23.55 2.72 7.10
N THR A 189 23.40 2.09 5.94
CA THR A 189 24.51 1.57 5.12
C THR A 189 24.87 2.47 3.93
N ASN A 190 24.57 3.77 3.96
CA ASN A 190 24.76 4.69 2.82
C ASN A 190 24.28 4.10 1.49
N PHE A 191 23.16 4.55 0.99
CA PHE A 191 22.41 4.11 -0.21
C PHE A 191 23.20 3.76 -1.49
N LYS A 192 24.53 3.96 -1.53
CA LYS A 192 25.39 3.76 -2.71
C LYS A 192 25.56 2.31 -3.17
N LYS A 193 25.17 1.30 -2.38
CA LYS A 193 25.41 -0.12 -2.71
C LYS A 193 24.18 -0.91 -3.20
N LEU A 194 23.01 -0.30 -3.40
CA LEU A 194 21.76 -1.02 -3.71
C LEU A 194 21.07 -0.61 -5.01
N ILE A 195 21.68 0.28 -5.79
CA ILE A 195 21.21 0.65 -7.14
C ILE A 195 22.02 -0.10 -8.18
#